data_2bb06e4b6e7a16aeeb18903a31c68bc5
#
_entry.id   2bb06e4b6e7a16aeeb18903a31c68bc5
#
_cell.length_a   1.000
_cell.length_b   1.000
_cell.length_c   1.000
_cell.angle_alpha   90.00
_cell.angle_beta   90.00
_cell.angle_gamma   90.00
#
_symmetry.space_group_name_H-M   'P 1'
#
loop_
_entity.id
_entity.type
_entity.pdbx_description
1 polymer ?
#
loop_
_entity_poly.entity_id
_entity_poly.type
_entity_poly.pdbx_seq_one_letter_code
_entity_poly.pdbx_strand_id
1 'polypeptide(L)'
;MKIKFGLATPSRLWTLDWEGRQQTLRDIVELGFDHVFMADHVSFRDGSGTDGFVEVASLSQLNPKIGVMISIYLLPLRHPLPVARQLASMARIAPGRMIFGVGIGGDDRHEVEVCGVDPKRRGVRANESLTIIRRLLEGESVTFSGLEFDISDARIKPKPREPIPILVGGRSDAALERAAKHSEGWIGVWCSAKRYAEALGILAEKAEEYGRNQVDWSHGYQPWIGIDKKDPNKARAAVAKGMEDFYKIPFSKFERYTPFGTPSDVAEQLAPYVEAGCRLFNLKVCASKPEEEMELGAEVLALLRTI
;
A
#
# COMPACT_ATOMS: atom_id res chain seq x y z
N MET A 1 -5.49 -11.68 16.18
CA MET A 1 -4.36 -11.17 15.37
C MET A 1 -4.27 -9.66 15.57
N LYS A 2 -3.09 -9.09 15.82
CA LYS A 2 -2.93 -7.64 16.10
C LYS A 2 -3.14 -6.84 14.80
N ILE A 3 -3.96 -5.77 14.85
CA ILE A 3 -4.12 -4.85 13.73
C ILE A 3 -2.85 -4.02 13.57
N LYS A 4 -2.34 -3.93 12.34
CA LYS A 4 -1.19 -3.08 11.99
C LYS A 4 -1.67 -1.75 11.42
N PHE A 5 -0.99 -0.66 11.80
CA PHE A 5 -1.29 0.68 11.31
C PHE A 5 -0.07 1.30 10.63
N GLY A 6 -0.26 1.73 9.40
CA GLY A 6 0.70 2.51 8.64
C GLY A 6 0.27 3.96 8.54
N LEU A 7 1.25 4.85 8.60
CA LEU A 7 1.06 6.26 8.31
C LEU A 7 1.66 6.58 6.94
N ALA A 8 0.93 7.33 6.11
CA ALA A 8 1.52 7.88 4.90
C ALA A 8 2.73 8.74 5.27
N THR A 9 3.85 8.54 4.57
CA THR A 9 5.06 9.34 4.80
C THR A 9 4.70 10.82 4.74
N PRO A 10 4.98 11.60 5.82
CA PRO A 10 4.67 13.03 5.83
C PRO A 10 5.38 13.75 4.68
N SER A 11 4.66 14.56 3.91
CA SER A 11 5.21 15.24 2.72
C SER A 11 6.40 16.15 3.04
N ARG A 12 6.39 16.76 4.26
CA ARG A 12 7.47 17.60 4.76
C ARG A 12 8.76 16.84 5.11
N LEU A 13 8.73 15.51 5.24
CA LEU A 13 9.87 14.73 5.71
C LEU A 13 11.15 15.05 4.93
N TRP A 14 11.04 15.12 3.60
CA TRP A 14 12.19 15.34 2.73
C TRP A 14 12.71 16.78 2.70
N THR A 15 12.00 17.73 3.28
CA THR A 15 12.47 19.12 3.46
C THR A 15 13.27 19.31 4.75
N LEU A 16 13.23 18.34 5.66
CA LEU A 16 14.00 18.37 6.91
C LEU A 16 15.45 17.95 6.67
N ASP A 17 16.33 18.39 7.59
CA ASP A 17 17.68 17.87 7.68
C ASP A 17 17.70 16.39 8.15
N TRP A 18 18.88 15.80 8.23
CA TRP A 18 19.02 14.39 8.60
C TRP A 18 18.47 14.09 10.00
N GLU A 19 18.76 14.91 10.98
CA GLU A 19 18.32 14.75 12.35
C GLU A 19 16.80 14.89 12.48
N GLY A 20 16.22 15.87 11.80
CA GLY A 20 14.77 16.10 11.76
C GLY A 20 14.02 14.93 11.11
N ARG A 21 14.57 14.32 10.05
CA ARG A 21 14.00 13.11 9.44
C ARG A 21 14.01 11.93 10.41
N GLN A 22 15.13 11.71 11.08
CA GLN A 22 15.25 10.64 12.08
C GLN A 22 14.31 10.88 13.25
N GLN A 23 14.18 12.13 13.73
CA GLN A 23 13.25 12.44 14.82
C GLN A 23 11.81 12.18 14.41
N THR A 24 11.40 12.63 13.23
CA THR A 24 10.05 12.35 12.71
C THR A 24 9.74 10.86 12.69
N LEU A 25 10.69 10.01 12.25
CA LEU A 25 10.47 8.54 12.24
C LEU A 25 10.45 7.94 13.66
N ARG A 26 11.19 8.52 14.62
CA ARG A 26 11.08 8.14 16.05
C ARG A 26 9.69 8.47 16.60
N ASP A 27 9.23 9.68 16.36
CA ASP A 27 7.91 10.15 16.82
C ASP A 27 6.79 9.25 16.27
N ILE A 28 6.84 8.88 14.98
CA ILE A 28 5.88 7.96 14.35
C ILE A 28 5.87 6.59 15.07
N VAL A 29 7.04 6.05 15.42
CA VAL A 29 7.14 4.78 16.18
C VAL A 29 6.59 4.93 17.59
N GLU A 30 6.91 6.03 18.28
CA GLU A 30 6.45 6.31 19.65
C GLU A 30 4.94 6.52 19.71
N LEU A 31 4.35 7.12 18.68
CA LEU A 31 2.91 7.25 18.50
C LEU A 31 2.21 5.91 18.20
N GLY A 32 2.97 4.84 17.98
CA GLY A 32 2.45 3.49 17.87
C GLY A 32 2.14 3.01 16.46
N PHE A 33 2.58 3.71 15.41
CA PHE A 33 2.48 3.19 14.04
C PHE A 33 3.47 2.04 13.82
N ASP A 34 3.01 1.01 13.12
CA ASP A 34 3.79 -0.19 12.84
C ASP A 34 4.67 0.00 11.59
N HIS A 35 4.25 0.85 10.63
CA HIS A 35 5.00 1.14 9.41
C HIS A 35 4.66 2.51 8.82
N VAL A 36 5.55 3.00 7.96
CA VAL A 36 5.25 4.10 7.05
C VAL A 36 5.05 3.57 5.63
N PHE A 37 4.19 4.24 4.86
CA PHE A 37 3.95 3.84 3.49
C PHE A 37 3.95 5.02 2.53
N MET A 38 4.16 4.71 1.25
CA MET A 38 4.13 5.68 0.18
C MET A 38 3.62 5.07 -1.12
N ALA A 39 3.15 5.94 -2.00
CA ALA A 39 2.80 5.58 -3.36
C ALA A 39 4.05 5.48 -4.25
N ASP A 40 3.90 4.81 -5.39
CA ASP A 40 4.89 4.75 -6.45
C ASP A 40 4.28 5.32 -7.72
N HIS A 41 4.91 6.34 -8.28
CA HIS A 41 4.54 6.94 -9.55
C HIS A 41 5.78 7.34 -10.34
N VAL A 42 5.73 7.15 -11.66
CA VAL A 42 6.82 7.52 -12.59
C VAL A 42 6.61 8.92 -13.16
N SER A 43 5.38 9.19 -13.62
CA SER A 43 5.01 10.47 -14.25
C SER A 43 3.51 10.68 -14.12
N PHE A 44 3.02 10.84 -12.88
CA PHE A 44 1.61 10.95 -12.60
C PHE A 44 1.08 12.35 -12.93
N ARG A 45 0.01 12.44 -13.70
CA ARG A 45 -0.70 13.69 -14.03
C ARG A 45 0.19 14.76 -14.64
N ASP A 46 0.73 15.64 -13.82
CA ASP A 46 1.59 16.76 -14.18
C ASP A 46 3.10 16.41 -14.17
N GLY A 47 3.42 15.12 -14.13
CA GLY A 47 4.78 14.61 -14.00
C GLY A 47 5.24 14.39 -12.57
N SER A 48 4.35 14.55 -11.60
CA SER A 48 4.65 14.24 -10.20
C SER A 48 4.89 12.75 -10.00
N GLY A 49 5.69 12.40 -9.01
CA GLY A 49 5.92 11.00 -8.66
C GLY A 49 7.07 10.81 -7.70
N THR A 50 7.19 9.59 -7.22
CA THR A 50 8.30 9.11 -6.40
C THR A 50 8.56 7.65 -6.74
N ASP A 51 9.82 7.24 -6.78
CA ASP A 51 10.17 5.83 -6.91
C ASP A 51 10.04 5.11 -5.56
N GLY A 52 9.11 4.16 -5.52
CA GLY A 52 8.77 3.47 -4.28
C GLY A 52 9.95 2.75 -3.62
N PHE A 53 10.86 2.13 -4.40
CA PHE A 53 12.02 1.43 -3.84
C PHE A 53 13.08 2.39 -3.30
N VAL A 54 13.34 3.48 -3.99
CA VAL A 54 14.31 4.50 -3.54
C VAL A 54 13.86 5.08 -2.20
N GLU A 55 12.59 5.41 -2.09
CA GLU A 55 12.02 5.99 -0.87
C GLU A 55 12.01 5.00 0.30
N VAL A 56 11.47 3.79 0.13
CA VAL A 56 11.43 2.82 1.25
C VAL A 56 12.83 2.37 1.68
N ALA A 57 13.81 2.34 0.77
CA ALA A 57 15.19 2.10 1.14
C ALA A 57 15.71 3.22 2.04
N SER A 58 15.47 4.48 1.67
CA SER A 58 15.86 5.66 2.46
C SER A 58 15.19 5.67 3.83
N LEU A 59 13.86 5.49 3.87
CA LEU A 59 13.07 5.46 5.11
C LEU A 59 13.54 4.35 6.06
N SER A 60 13.85 3.17 5.54
CA SER A 60 14.29 2.03 6.34
C SER A 60 15.62 2.26 7.08
N GLN A 61 16.45 3.22 6.62
CA GLN A 61 17.72 3.59 7.23
C GLN A 61 17.59 4.72 8.24
N LEU A 62 16.52 5.50 8.19
CA LEU A 62 16.28 6.58 9.16
C LEU A 62 15.89 6.04 10.54
N ASN A 63 15.21 4.89 10.60
CA ASN A 63 14.83 4.26 11.87
C ASN A 63 14.84 2.72 11.72
N PRO A 64 15.55 1.97 12.61
CA PRO A 64 15.65 0.52 12.51
C PRO A 64 14.43 -0.25 13.00
N LYS A 65 13.45 0.42 13.62
CA LYS A 65 12.26 -0.23 14.20
C LYS A 65 11.04 -0.13 13.29
N ILE A 66 10.96 0.93 12.47
CA ILE A 66 9.77 1.16 11.64
C ILE A 66 9.70 0.19 10.46
N GLY A 67 8.53 -0.38 10.20
CA GLY A 67 8.24 -1.06 8.95
C GLY A 67 8.13 -0.07 7.79
N VAL A 68 8.37 -0.54 6.57
CA VAL A 68 8.23 0.27 5.36
C VAL A 68 7.36 -0.47 4.34
N MET A 69 6.51 0.25 3.63
CA MET A 69 5.60 -0.32 2.65
C MET A 69 5.51 0.54 1.41
N ILE A 70 5.58 -0.07 0.24
CA ILE A 70 5.14 0.60 -0.99
C ILE A 70 3.65 0.30 -1.16
N SER A 71 2.82 1.31 -1.22
CA SER A 71 1.36 1.15 -1.33
C SER A 71 0.72 2.19 -2.26
N ILE A 72 0.72 1.84 -3.56
CA ILE A 72 1.12 0.57 -4.17
C ILE A 72 2.11 0.79 -5.32
N TYR A 73 3.00 -0.18 -5.53
CA TYR A 73 3.95 -0.18 -6.63
C TYR A 73 3.26 -0.47 -7.96
N LEU A 74 3.54 0.32 -8.98
CA LEU A 74 2.97 0.14 -10.32
C LEU A 74 3.74 -0.95 -11.09
N LEU A 75 3.50 -2.19 -10.70
CA LEU A 75 4.26 -3.36 -11.16
C LEU A 75 4.33 -3.52 -12.69
N PRO A 76 3.25 -3.26 -13.48
CA PRO A 76 3.31 -3.41 -14.93
C PRO A 76 4.28 -2.47 -15.64
N LEU A 77 4.69 -1.38 -15.00
CA LEU A 77 5.60 -0.39 -15.61
C LEU A 77 7.07 -0.85 -15.59
N ARG A 78 7.39 -1.95 -14.93
CA ARG A 78 8.77 -2.45 -14.75
C ARG A 78 8.89 -3.91 -15.18
N HIS A 79 10.13 -4.30 -15.48
CA HIS A 79 10.44 -5.70 -15.76
C HIS A 79 10.57 -6.49 -14.43
N PRO A 80 10.00 -7.71 -14.30
CA PRO A 80 9.97 -8.46 -13.04
C PRO A 80 11.35 -8.84 -12.48
N LEU A 81 12.35 -9.06 -13.30
CA LEU A 81 13.68 -9.46 -12.84
C LEU A 81 14.41 -8.36 -12.03
N PRO A 82 14.51 -7.09 -12.49
CA PRO A 82 14.97 -5.99 -11.64
C PRO A 82 14.16 -5.82 -10.37
N VAL A 83 12.81 -5.94 -10.44
CA VAL A 83 11.95 -5.83 -9.25
C VAL A 83 12.27 -6.94 -8.23
N ALA A 84 12.42 -8.19 -8.67
CA ALA A 84 12.84 -9.28 -7.78
C ALA A 84 14.21 -9.01 -7.15
N ARG A 85 15.17 -8.40 -7.90
CA ARG A 85 16.46 -8.00 -7.37
C ARG A 85 16.34 -6.90 -6.33
N GLN A 86 15.50 -5.88 -6.57
CA GLN A 86 15.22 -4.81 -5.62
C GLN A 86 14.62 -5.36 -4.32
N LEU A 87 13.63 -6.26 -4.41
CA LEU A 87 13.03 -6.94 -3.26
C LEU A 87 14.08 -7.74 -2.46
N ALA A 88 14.90 -8.55 -3.12
CA ALA A 88 15.96 -9.30 -2.44
C ALA A 88 17.00 -8.38 -1.78
N SER A 89 17.24 -7.20 -2.35
CA SER A 89 18.11 -6.18 -1.73
C SER A 89 17.44 -5.56 -0.51
N MET A 90 16.16 -5.21 -0.60
CA MET A 90 15.39 -4.68 0.53
C MET A 90 15.28 -5.67 1.69
N ALA A 91 15.13 -6.97 1.41
CA ALA A 91 15.17 -8.01 2.45
C ALA A 91 16.49 -8.05 3.23
N ARG A 92 17.60 -7.61 2.64
CA ARG A 92 18.90 -7.46 3.33
C ARG A 92 19.02 -6.14 4.09
N ILE A 93 18.48 -5.05 3.51
CA ILE A 93 18.56 -3.70 4.07
C ILE A 93 17.60 -3.55 5.27
N ALA A 94 16.40 -4.11 5.16
CA ALA A 94 15.33 -4.01 6.14
C ALA A 94 14.70 -5.39 6.41
N PRO A 95 15.44 -6.35 7.00
CA PRO A 95 14.96 -7.72 7.20
C PRO A 95 13.68 -7.74 8.02
N GLY A 96 12.64 -8.44 7.52
CA GLY A 96 11.33 -8.57 8.16
C GLY A 96 10.49 -7.29 8.25
N ARG A 97 10.97 -6.15 7.74
CA ARG A 97 10.31 -4.84 7.89
C ARG A 97 9.63 -4.31 6.63
N MET A 98 9.79 -4.97 5.49
CA MET A 98 9.20 -4.53 4.25
C MET A 98 7.89 -5.27 3.94
N ILE A 99 6.89 -4.52 3.48
CA ILE A 99 5.68 -5.02 2.85
C ILE A 99 5.65 -4.49 1.41
N PHE A 100 5.40 -5.37 0.45
CA PHE A 100 5.35 -5.01 -0.96
C PHE A 100 3.91 -4.98 -1.46
N GLY A 101 3.29 -3.80 -1.43
CA GLY A 101 1.98 -3.58 -2.04
C GLY A 101 2.12 -3.33 -3.54
N VAL A 102 1.34 -4.03 -4.36
CA VAL A 102 1.40 -3.95 -5.81
C VAL A 102 0.03 -3.66 -6.43
N GLY A 103 0.03 -2.94 -7.53
CA GLY A 103 -1.15 -2.68 -8.33
C GLY A 103 -0.82 -2.57 -9.82
N ILE A 104 -1.88 -2.43 -10.62
CA ILE A 104 -1.74 -2.31 -12.07
C ILE A 104 -1.76 -0.85 -12.56
N GLY A 105 -1.94 0.11 -11.66
CA GLY A 105 -2.22 1.50 -12.02
C GLY A 105 -3.64 1.64 -12.61
N GLY A 106 -3.97 2.82 -13.08
CA GLY A 106 -5.23 3.03 -13.77
C GLY A 106 -5.86 4.40 -13.59
N ASP A 107 -5.39 5.17 -12.64
CA ASP A 107 -5.89 6.54 -12.42
C ASP A 107 -5.32 7.52 -13.43
N ASP A 108 -4.14 7.20 -13.98
CA ASP A 108 -3.54 7.92 -15.09
C ASP A 108 -3.13 6.95 -16.21
N ARG A 109 -3.85 7.01 -17.32
CA ARG A 109 -3.55 6.19 -18.49
C ARG A 109 -2.27 6.65 -19.19
N HIS A 110 -2.02 7.95 -19.21
CA HIS A 110 -0.85 8.53 -19.85
C HIS A 110 0.45 8.06 -19.20
N GLU A 111 0.49 7.98 -17.87
CA GLU A 111 1.64 7.43 -17.13
C GLU A 111 2.03 6.02 -17.61
N VAL A 112 1.04 5.19 -17.90
CA VAL A 112 1.28 3.82 -18.40
C VAL A 112 1.84 3.84 -19.82
N GLU A 113 1.28 4.68 -20.67
CA GLU A 113 1.66 4.80 -22.10
C GLU A 113 3.08 5.35 -22.27
N VAL A 114 3.45 6.38 -21.51
CA VAL A 114 4.81 6.96 -21.61
C VAL A 114 5.90 6.03 -21.05
N CYS A 115 5.52 5.06 -20.20
CA CYS A 115 6.40 3.98 -19.79
C CYS A 115 6.50 2.83 -20.82
N GLY A 116 5.92 2.98 -22.00
CA GLY A 116 5.97 2.00 -23.08
C GLY A 116 5.08 0.77 -22.86
N VAL A 117 4.08 0.86 -22.00
CA VAL A 117 3.17 -0.24 -21.67
C VAL A 117 1.78 0.02 -22.25
N ASP A 118 1.22 -0.97 -22.96
CA ASP A 118 -0.19 -0.91 -23.36
C ASP A 118 -1.09 -1.01 -22.11
N PRO A 119 -1.92 0.01 -21.86
CA PRO A 119 -2.85 0.01 -20.73
C PRO A 119 -3.81 -1.20 -20.70
N LYS A 120 -4.10 -1.81 -21.84
CA LYS A 120 -4.97 -3.00 -21.92
C LYS A 120 -4.25 -4.28 -21.44
N ARG A 121 -2.93 -4.31 -21.48
CA ARG A 121 -2.12 -5.48 -21.13
C ARG A 121 -1.61 -5.46 -19.68
N ARG A 122 -1.88 -4.40 -18.91
CA ARG A 122 -1.42 -4.24 -17.51
C ARG A 122 -1.74 -5.43 -16.61
N GLY A 123 -2.95 -6.00 -16.73
CA GLY A 123 -3.37 -7.13 -15.93
C GLY A 123 -2.55 -8.39 -16.20
N VAL A 124 -2.31 -8.70 -17.46
CA VAL A 124 -1.48 -9.85 -17.88
C VAL A 124 -0.05 -9.65 -17.42
N ARG A 125 0.53 -8.46 -17.68
CA ARG A 125 1.89 -8.14 -17.21
C ARG A 125 2.05 -8.30 -15.70
N ALA A 126 1.07 -7.83 -14.91
CA ALA A 126 1.10 -7.99 -13.46
C ALA A 126 1.05 -9.46 -13.02
N ASN A 127 0.21 -10.28 -13.66
CA ASN A 127 0.08 -11.70 -13.32
C ASN A 127 1.37 -12.46 -13.63
N GLU A 128 1.96 -12.25 -14.81
CA GLU A 128 3.23 -12.87 -15.18
C GLU A 128 4.38 -12.37 -14.30
N SER A 129 4.43 -11.06 -14.03
CA SER A 129 5.43 -10.48 -13.13
C SER A 129 5.39 -11.09 -11.73
N LEU A 130 4.19 -11.24 -11.13
CA LEU A 130 4.04 -11.83 -9.80
C LEU A 130 4.47 -13.30 -9.78
N THR A 131 4.12 -14.07 -10.82
CA THR A 131 4.56 -15.46 -10.96
C THR A 131 6.10 -15.54 -11.00
N ILE A 132 6.74 -14.71 -11.83
CA ILE A 132 8.20 -14.69 -11.99
C ILE A 132 8.89 -14.24 -10.69
N ILE A 133 8.41 -13.14 -10.08
CA ILE A 133 9.00 -12.58 -8.85
C ILE A 133 8.95 -13.60 -7.72
N ARG A 134 7.81 -14.27 -7.49
CA ARG A 134 7.71 -15.26 -6.41
C ARG A 134 8.71 -16.39 -6.57
N ARG A 135 8.77 -17.00 -7.73
CA ARG A 135 9.70 -18.10 -8.02
C ARG A 135 11.17 -17.66 -7.84
N LEU A 136 11.52 -16.46 -8.30
CA LEU A 136 12.87 -15.91 -8.11
C LEU A 136 13.22 -15.67 -6.64
N LEU A 137 12.28 -15.15 -5.85
CA LEU A 137 12.47 -14.89 -4.41
C LEU A 137 12.53 -16.19 -3.59
N GLU A 138 11.90 -17.27 -4.05
CA GLU A 138 12.03 -18.62 -3.49
C GLU A 138 13.37 -19.27 -3.83
N GLY A 139 14.15 -18.67 -4.73
CA GLY A 139 15.50 -19.10 -5.13
C GLY A 139 15.53 -20.07 -6.28
N GLU A 140 14.43 -20.21 -7.01
CA GLU A 140 14.38 -21.03 -8.22
C GLU A 140 15.27 -20.47 -9.36
N SER A 141 15.65 -21.36 -10.26
CA SER A 141 16.02 -20.99 -11.64
C SER A 141 14.76 -20.87 -12.47
N VAL A 142 14.47 -19.67 -12.94
CA VAL A 142 13.23 -19.36 -13.64
C VAL A 142 13.44 -19.32 -15.14
N THR A 143 12.83 -20.27 -15.85
CA THR A 143 12.52 -20.17 -17.28
C THR A 143 11.01 -19.94 -17.39
N PHE A 144 10.62 -18.91 -18.12
CA PHE A 144 9.24 -18.49 -18.28
C PHE A 144 9.01 -17.98 -19.70
N SER A 145 7.98 -18.47 -20.37
CA SER A 145 7.55 -17.98 -21.68
C SER A 145 6.07 -17.62 -21.58
N GLY A 146 5.76 -16.35 -21.64
CA GLY A 146 4.42 -15.79 -21.48
C GLY A 146 4.03 -14.87 -22.63
N LEU A 147 3.00 -14.10 -22.43
CA LEU A 147 2.53 -13.10 -23.39
C LEU A 147 3.32 -11.79 -23.33
N GLU A 148 3.93 -11.49 -22.17
CA GLU A 148 4.62 -10.24 -21.88
C GLU A 148 6.10 -10.42 -21.60
N PHE A 149 6.49 -11.58 -21.09
CA PHE A 149 7.88 -11.84 -20.70
C PHE A 149 8.34 -13.19 -21.21
N ASP A 150 9.55 -13.18 -21.72
CA ASP A 150 10.31 -14.38 -22.09
C ASP A 150 11.65 -14.34 -21.34
N ILE A 151 11.85 -15.30 -20.42
CA ILE A 151 12.99 -15.35 -19.51
C ILE A 151 13.58 -16.74 -19.53
N SER A 152 14.90 -16.85 -19.70
CA SER A 152 15.61 -18.12 -19.69
C SER A 152 16.63 -18.15 -18.54
N ASP A 153 16.55 -19.20 -17.70
CA ASP A 153 17.48 -19.52 -16.61
C ASP A 153 17.87 -18.34 -15.69
N ALA A 154 16.90 -17.47 -15.36
CA ALA A 154 17.13 -16.35 -14.48
C ALA A 154 17.15 -16.77 -13.01
N ARG A 155 18.04 -16.17 -12.22
CA ARG A 155 18.21 -16.46 -10.79
C ARG A 155 18.47 -15.20 -9.96
N ILE A 156 17.97 -15.20 -8.73
CA ILE A 156 18.28 -14.18 -7.72
C ILE A 156 19.04 -14.81 -6.54
N LYS A 157 20.27 -14.39 -6.33
CA LYS A 157 21.10 -14.79 -5.18
C LYS A 157 21.70 -13.56 -4.51
N PRO A 158 21.78 -13.54 -3.16
CA PRO A 158 21.10 -14.47 -2.28
C PRO A 158 19.58 -14.26 -2.32
N LYS A 159 18.81 -15.31 -2.07
CA LYS A 159 17.36 -15.16 -1.85
C LYS A 159 17.09 -14.52 -0.49
N PRO A 160 15.93 -13.86 -0.29
CA PRO A 160 15.52 -13.39 1.02
C PRO A 160 15.56 -14.51 2.08
N ARG A 161 16.04 -14.18 3.28
CA ARG A 161 15.99 -15.12 4.41
C ARG A 161 14.57 -15.25 4.96
N GLU A 162 13.84 -14.12 4.98
CA GLU A 162 12.45 -14.05 5.38
C GLU A 162 11.61 -13.66 4.17
N PRO A 163 10.41 -14.24 4.01
CA PRO A 163 9.51 -13.86 2.94
C PRO A 163 9.12 -12.38 3.05
N ILE A 164 9.04 -11.67 1.93
CA ILE A 164 8.46 -10.34 1.86
C ILE A 164 6.98 -10.50 1.56
N PRO A 165 6.07 -10.09 2.47
CA PRO A 165 4.65 -10.14 2.20
C PRO A 165 4.29 -9.28 0.97
N ILE A 166 3.57 -9.87 0.03
CA ILE A 166 3.05 -9.18 -1.15
C ILE A 166 1.56 -8.94 -0.91
N LEU A 167 1.12 -7.69 -1.03
CA LEU A 167 -0.30 -7.33 -0.97
C LEU A 167 -0.73 -6.76 -2.33
N VAL A 168 -1.88 -7.20 -2.82
CA VAL A 168 -2.41 -6.73 -4.11
C VAL A 168 -3.51 -5.71 -3.89
N GLY A 169 -3.37 -4.54 -4.53
CA GLY A 169 -4.42 -3.51 -4.57
C GLY A 169 -5.33 -3.63 -5.78
N GLY A 170 -6.50 -3.03 -5.68
CA GLY A 170 -7.46 -2.94 -6.76
C GLY A 170 -8.87 -3.37 -6.35
N ARG A 171 -9.89 -2.94 -7.13
CA ARG A 171 -11.31 -3.12 -6.79
C ARG A 171 -12.05 -4.11 -7.67
N SER A 172 -11.44 -4.55 -8.77
CA SER A 172 -12.05 -5.47 -9.72
C SER A 172 -11.89 -6.92 -9.28
N ASP A 173 -12.77 -7.80 -9.76
CA ASP A 173 -12.69 -9.23 -9.51
C ASP A 173 -11.35 -9.82 -10.00
N ALA A 174 -10.81 -9.33 -11.12
CA ALA A 174 -9.47 -9.69 -11.57
C ALA A 174 -8.34 -9.29 -10.59
N ALA A 175 -8.54 -8.23 -9.80
CA ALA A 175 -7.60 -7.86 -8.73
C ALA A 175 -7.74 -8.80 -7.52
N LEU A 176 -8.96 -9.18 -7.16
CA LEU A 176 -9.22 -10.16 -6.10
C LEU A 176 -8.65 -11.54 -6.47
N GLU A 177 -8.87 -11.99 -7.70
CA GLU A 177 -8.30 -13.22 -8.21
C GLU A 177 -6.77 -13.22 -8.19
N ARG A 178 -6.16 -12.09 -8.62
CA ARG A 178 -4.70 -11.91 -8.54
C ARG A 178 -4.21 -11.96 -7.10
N ALA A 179 -4.93 -11.34 -6.17
CA ALA A 179 -4.61 -11.39 -4.75
C ALA A 179 -4.69 -12.82 -4.22
N ALA A 180 -5.77 -13.53 -4.49
CA ALA A 180 -5.96 -14.91 -4.10
C ALA A 180 -4.82 -15.82 -4.59
N LYS A 181 -4.38 -15.63 -5.83
CA LYS A 181 -3.35 -16.47 -6.46
C LYS A 181 -1.92 -16.13 -6.06
N HIS A 182 -1.61 -14.85 -5.83
CA HIS A 182 -0.21 -14.40 -5.78
C HIS A 182 0.17 -13.61 -4.51
N SER A 183 -0.71 -13.41 -3.53
CA SER A 183 -0.40 -12.51 -2.40
C SER A 183 -0.67 -13.11 -1.04
N GLU A 184 -0.24 -12.44 0.01
CA GLU A 184 -0.59 -12.68 1.41
C GLU A 184 -1.67 -11.72 1.91
N GLY A 185 -2.21 -10.85 1.03
CA GLY A 185 -3.28 -9.94 1.38
C GLY A 185 -3.77 -9.11 0.21
N TRP A 186 -4.93 -8.53 0.40
CA TRP A 186 -5.53 -7.57 -0.51
C TRP A 186 -5.67 -6.22 0.20
N ILE A 187 -5.44 -5.12 -0.52
CA ILE A 187 -5.64 -3.76 -0.01
C ILE A 187 -6.85 -3.15 -0.70
N GLY A 188 -7.92 -2.96 0.07
CA GLY A 188 -9.11 -2.26 -0.35
C GLY A 188 -8.92 -0.75 -0.33
N VAL A 189 -9.52 -0.07 -1.30
CA VAL A 189 -9.63 1.39 -1.36
C VAL A 189 -11.01 1.77 -1.88
N TRP A 190 -11.55 2.91 -1.42
CA TRP A 190 -12.81 3.49 -1.91
C TRP A 190 -13.95 2.47 -2.06
N CYS A 191 -14.16 1.67 -1.06
CA CYS A 191 -15.29 0.75 -0.97
C CYS A 191 -15.93 0.84 0.43
N SER A 192 -17.21 0.49 0.53
CA SER A 192 -17.89 0.37 1.82
C SER A 192 -17.40 -0.86 2.59
N ALA A 193 -17.58 -0.89 3.91
CA ALA A 193 -17.25 -2.05 4.73
C ALA A 193 -18.02 -3.31 4.28
N LYS A 194 -19.29 -3.16 3.85
CA LYS A 194 -20.04 -4.26 3.24
C LYS A 194 -19.34 -4.82 1.99
N ARG A 195 -18.95 -3.94 1.05
CA ARG A 195 -18.21 -4.37 -0.17
C ARG A 195 -16.84 -4.95 0.18
N TYR A 196 -16.21 -4.45 1.23
CA TYR A 196 -14.95 -4.99 1.75
C TYR A 196 -15.13 -6.44 2.22
N ALA A 197 -16.14 -6.72 3.03
CA ALA A 197 -16.47 -8.08 3.49
C ALA A 197 -16.80 -9.03 2.32
N GLU A 198 -17.61 -8.56 1.35
CA GLU A 198 -17.92 -9.33 0.13
C GLU A 198 -16.63 -9.67 -0.66
N ALA A 199 -15.72 -8.70 -0.79
CA ALA A 199 -14.44 -8.92 -1.49
C ALA A 199 -13.57 -9.95 -0.80
N LEU A 200 -13.54 -9.98 0.54
CA LEU A 200 -12.82 -11.00 1.29
C LEU A 200 -13.44 -12.39 1.12
N GLY A 201 -14.77 -12.49 1.02
CA GLY A 201 -15.46 -13.77 0.70
C GLY A 201 -15.04 -14.30 -0.67
N ILE A 202 -15.11 -13.46 -1.72
CA ILE A 202 -14.68 -13.81 -3.08
C ILE A 202 -13.20 -14.25 -3.09
N LEU A 203 -12.34 -13.51 -2.36
CA LEU A 203 -10.92 -13.83 -2.29
C LEU A 203 -10.68 -15.18 -1.61
N ALA A 204 -11.41 -15.49 -0.53
CA ALA A 204 -11.30 -16.77 0.17
C ALA A 204 -11.71 -17.94 -0.74
N GLU A 205 -12.83 -17.83 -1.46
CA GLU A 205 -13.27 -18.83 -2.44
C GLU A 205 -12.21 -19.06 -3.52
N LYS A 206 -11.66 -17.98 -4.09
CA LYS A 206 -10.61 -18.07 -5.10
C LYS A 206 -9.30 -18.65 -4.54
N ALA A 207 -8.95 -18.31 -3.30
CA ALA A 207 -7.76 -18.87 -2.65
C ALA A 207 -7.89 -20.40 -2.47
N GLU A 208 -9.09 -20.89 -2.14
CA GLU A 208 -9.38 -22.31 -2.05
C GLU A 208 -9.22 -23.01 -3.43
N GLU A 209 -9.76 -22.41 -4.50
CA GLU A 209 -9.58 -22.92 -5.88
C GLU A 209 -8.08 -23.07 -6.25
N TYR A 210 -7.21 -22.18 -5.75
CA TYR A 210 -5.76 -22.23 -5.96
C TYR A 210 -4.99 -23.04 -4.92
N GLY A 211 -5.68 -23.74 -4.00
CA GLY A 211 -5.05 -24.56 -2.95
C GLY A 211 -4.27 -23.74 -1.92
N ARG A 212 -4.66 -22.46 -1.69
CA ARG A 212 -3.96 -21.54 -0.81
C ARG A 212 -4.65 -21.29 0.54
N ASN A 213 -5.34 -22.28 1.06
CA ASN A 213 -6.10 -22.22 2.33
C ASN A 213 -5.19 -21.98 3.56
N GLN A 214 -3.89 -22.32 3.45
CA GLN A 214 -2.92 -22.21 4.56
C GLN A 214 -2.19 -20.86 4.63
N VAL A 215 -2.56 -19.90 3.78
CA VAL A 215 -1.93 -18.57 3.82
C VAL A 215 -2.39 -17.81 5.06
N ASP A 216 -1.44 -17.23 5.80
CA ASP A 216 -1.73 -16.29 6.88
C ASP A 216 -2.09 -14.92 6.29
N TRP A 217 -3.39 -14.75 6.00
CA TRP A 217 -3.90 -13.59 5.29
C TRP A 217 -3.83 -12.31 6.12
N SER A 218 -3.25 -11.25 5.54
CA SER A 218 -3.18 -9.91 6.13
C SER A 218 -3.83 -8.89 5.19
N HIS A 219 -5.17 -8.89 5.16
CA HIS A 219 -5.93 -7.95 4.33
C HIS A 219 -5.90 -6.55 4.93
N GLY A 220 -5.77 -5.54 4.05
CA GLY A 220 -5.66 -4.14 4.44
C GLY A 220 -6.72 -3.25 3.82
N TYR A 221 -6.89 -2.07 4.41
CA TYR A 221 -7.67 -0.96 3.88
C TYR A 221 -6.83 0.32 3.91
N GLN A 222 -6.87 1.08 2.83
CA GLN A 222 -6.09 2.31 2.70
C GLN A 222 -7.01 3.52 2.51
N PRO A 223 -7.55 4.10 3.60
CA PRO A 223 -8.36 5.30 3.54
C PRO A 223 -7.52 6.57 3.53
N TRP A 224 -8.01 7.58 2.83
CA TRP A 224 -7.79 8.95 3.20
C TRP A 224 -8.74 9.29 4.34
N ILE A 225 -8.28 10.03 5.35
CA ILE A 225 -9.10 10.43 6.50
C ILE A 225 -8.92 11.91 6.78
N GLY A 226 -10.02 12.58 7.06
CA GLY A 226 -10.02 13.98 7.47
C GLY A 226 -10.19 14.12 8.96
N ILE A 227 -9.33 14.88 9.66
CA ILE A 227 -9.42 14.96 11.11
C ILE A 227 -9.33 16.41 11.59
N ASP A 228 -10.23 16.78 12.51
CA ASP A 228 -10.14 17.96 13.34
C ASP A 228 -10.62 17.60 14.76
N LYS A 229 -10.02 18.19 15.79
CA LYS A 229 -10.37 17.86 17.19
C LYS A 229 -11.82 18.18 17.57
N LYS A 230 -12.48 19.13 16.87
CA LYS A 230 -13.77 19.69 17.30
C LYS A 230 -14.75 19.96 16.15
N ASP A 231 -14.27 20.19 14.94
CA ASP A 231 -15.07 20.69 13.82
C ASP A 231 -15.05 19.72 12.63
N PRO A 232 -16.09 18.89 12.43
CA PRO A 232 -16.18 17.98 11.32
C PRO A 232 -16.12 18.67 9.94
N ASN A 233 -16.55 19.94 9.84
CA ASN A 233 -16.47 20.66 8.56
C ASN A 233 -15.02 21.02 8.22
N LYS A 234 -14.19 21.35 9.21
CA LYS A 234 -12.75 21.56 8.99
C LYS A 234 -12.04 20.25 8.61
N ALA A 235 -12.40 19.16 9.28
CA ALA A 235 -11.91 17.82 8.94
C ALA A 235 -12.24 17.45 7.50
N ARG A 236 -13.51 17.63 7.10
CA ARG A 236 -13.98 17.41 5.72
C ARG A 236 -13.22 18.27 4.71
N ALA A 237 -13.08 19.56 4.99
CA ALA A 237 -12.38 20.50 4.11
C ALA A 237 -10.90 20.11 3.91
N ALA A 238 -10.22 19.67 4.99
CA ALA A 238 -8.82 19.24 4.92
C ALA A 238 -8.63 18.03 3.99
N VAL A 239 -9.43 16.96 4.17
CA VAL A 239 -9.30 15.78 3.32
C VAL A 239 -9.78 16.03 1.89
N ALA A 240 -10.83 16.84 1.71
CA ALA A 240 -11.30 17.23 0.39
C ALA A 240 -10.19 17.93 -0.40
N LYS A 241 -9.55 18.93 0.22
CA LYS A 241 -8.42 19.63 -0.39
C LYS A 241 -7.27 18.68 -0.74
N GLY A 242 -6.86 17.83 0.21
CA GLY A 242 -5.76 16.87 -0.01
C GLY A 242 -6.04 15.91 -1.17
N MET A 243 -7.25 15.37 -1.25
CA MET A 243 -7.63 14.44 -2.32
C MET A 243 -7.78 15.15 -3.68
N GLU A 244 -8.37 16.34 -3.73
CA GLU A 244 -8.51 17.13 -4.95
C GLU A 244 -7.15 17.58 -5.49
N ASP A 245 -6.25 18.00 -4.60
CA ASP A 245 -4.89 18.37 -4.97
C ASP A 245 -4.10 17.20 -5.56
N PHE A 246 -4.31 15.99 -5.04
CA PHE A 246 -3.62 14.78 -5.52
C PHE A 246 -4.26 14.19 -6.76
N TYR A 247 -5.58 13.89 -6.72
CA TYR A 247 -6.26 13.18 -7.80
C TYR A 247 -6.70 14.08 -8.96
N LYS A 248 -6.77 15.40 -8.76
CA LYS A 248 -7.33 16.38 -9.71
C LYS A 248 -8.77 16.03 -10.12
N ILE A 249 -9.53 15.48 -9.18
CA ILE A 249 -10.92 15.03 -9.33
C ILE A 249 -11.73 15.57 -8.15
N PRO A 250 -12.97 16.07 -8.35
CA PRO A 250 -13.79 16.60 -7.26
C PRO A 250 -14.01 15.60 -6.13
N PHE A 251 -13.88 16.05 -4.88
CA PHE A 251 -14.02 15.24 -3.67
C PHE A 251 -15.35 14.49 -3.59
N SER A 252 -16.42 15.04 -4.13
CA SER A 252 -17.74 14.41 -4.19
C SER A 252 -17.75 12.98 -4.78
N LYS A 253 -16.74 12.62 -5.57
CA LYS A 253 -16.57 11.26 -6.11
C LYS A 253 -16.08 10.25 -5.07
N PHE A 254 -15.42 10.72 -4.02
CA PHE A 254 -14.78 9.90 -3.00
C PHE A 254 -15.47 10.02 -1.62
N GLU A 255 -16.21 11.10 -1.38
CA GLU A 255 -16.72 11.52 -0.07
C GLU A 255 -17.41 10.39 0.71
N ARG A 256 -18.23 9.60 0.03
CA ARG A 256 -18.96 8.46 0.67
C ARG A 256 -18.06 7.34 1.20
N TYR A 257 -16.78 7.34 0.85
CA TYR A 257 -15.79 6.33 1.26
C TYR A 257 -14.65 6.93 2.08
N THR A 258 -14.74 8.21 2.39
CA THR A 258 -13.68 8.95 3.05
C THR A 258 -14.13 9.32 4.46
N PRO A 259 -13.63 8.64 5.50
CA PRO A 259 -13.94 9.01 6.88
C PRO A 259 -13.45 10.42 7.21
N PHE A 260 -14.27 11.19 7.90
CA PHE A 260 -13.85 12.49 8.44
C PHE A 260 -14.66 12.87 9.70
N GLY A 261 -14.06 13.68 10.54
CA GLY A 261 -14.63 14.16 11.80
C GLY A 261 -13.59 14.31 12.89
N THR A 262 -14.00 14.09 14.14
CA THR A 262 -13.09 13.92 15.27
C THR A 262 -12.39 12.56 15.19
N PRO A 263 -11.31 12.30 15.95
CA PRO A 263 -10.70 10.98 15.99
C PRO A 263 -11.69 9.85 16.32
N SER A 264 -12.67 10.11 17.21
CA SER A 264 -13.75 9.14 17.54
C SER A 264 -14.65 8.88 16.34
N ASP A 265 -15.11 9.93 15.65
CA ASP A 265 -15.97 9.78 14.47
C ASP A 265 -15.28 8.97 13.37
N VAL A 266 -13.97 9.21 13.15
CA VAL A 266 -13.18 8.48 12.16
C VAL A 266 -13.01 7.02 12.59
N ALA A 267 -12.73 6.76 13.86
CA ALA A 267 -12.61 5.39 14.38
C ALA A 267 -13.93 4.62 14.24
N GLU A 268 -15.05 5.22 14.57
CA GLU A 268 -16.39 4.63 14.40
C GLU A 268 -16.69 4.29 12.93
N GLN A 269 -16.30 5.16 11.99
CA GLN A 269 -16.46 4.91 10.54
C GLN A 269 -15.55 3.79 10.03
N LEU A 270 -14.39 3.56 10.67
CA LEU A 270 -13.44 2.51 10.30
C LEU A 270 -13.68 1.17 11.02
N ALA A 271 -14.35 1.17 12.17
CA ALA A 271 -14.64 -0.03 12.96
C ALA A 271 -15.28 -1.17 12.14
N PRO A 272 -16.28 -0.93 11.26
CA PRO A 272 -16.88 -1.98 10.45
C PRO A 272 -15.92 -2.72 9.52
N TYR A 273 -14.79 -2.09 9.14
CA TYR A 273 -13.75 -2.78 8.35
C TYR A 273 -12.94 -3.75 9.24
N VAL A 274 -12.70 -3.41 10.51
CA VAL A 274 -12.09 -4.33 11.49
C VAL A 274 -12.96 -5.56 11.67
N GLU A 275 -14.26 -5.37 11.87
CA GLU A 275 -15.25 -6.45 11.99
C GLU A 275 -15.30 -7.31 10.72
N ALA A 276 -15.18 -6.68 9.54
CA ALA A 276 -15.12 -7.36 8.24
C ALA A 276 -13.83 -8.15 8.01
N GLY A 277 -12.82 -8.05 8.90
CA GLY A 277 -11.57 -8.80 8.79
C GLY A 277 -10.35 -7.99 8.34
N CYS A 278 -10.43 -6.66 8.29
CA CYS A 278 -9.25 -5.82 8.04
C CYS A 278 -8.22 -5.98 9.17
N ARG A 279 -6.96 -6.19 8.81
CA ARG A 279 -5.85 -6.38 9.76
C ARG A 279 -4.67 -5.44 9.51
N LEU A 280 -4.79 -4.57 8.51
CA LEU A 280 -3.80 -3.56 8.19
C LEU A 280 -4.50 -2.30 7.71
N PHE A 281 -4.27 -1.17 8.36
CA PHE A 281 -4.74 0.13 7.90
C PHE A 281 -3.57 0.99 7.44
N ASN A 282 -3.65 1.53 6.23
CA ASN A 282 -2.75 2.55 5.72
C ASN A 282 -3.46 3.90 5.78
N LEU A 283 -3.20 4.68 6.82
CA LEU A 283 -3.87 5.96 7.05
C LEU A 283 -3.18 7.10 6.30
N LYS A 284 -3.86 7.69 5.30
CA LYS A 284 -3.47 8.99 4.74
C LYS A 284 -4.23 10.06 5.49
N VAL A 285 -3.60 10.60 6.51
CA VAL A 285 -4.19 11.61 7.39
C VAL A 285 -4.13 12.99 6.74
N CYS A 286 -5.24 13.72 6.79
CA CYS A 286 -5.34 15.12 6.45
C CYS A 286 -5.98 15.85 7.63
N ALA A 287 -5.18 16.49 8.46
CA ALA A 287 -5.67 17.29 9.56
C ALA A 287 -5.96 18.73 9.12
N SER A 288 -6.88 19.38 9.80
CA SER A 288 -7.13 20.83 9.60
C SER A 288 -5.91 21.69 9.92
N LYS A 289 -5.02 21.17 10.77
CA LYS A 289 -3.69 21.68 11.05
C LYS A 289 -2.66 20.60 10.71
N PRO A 290 -1.87 20.77 9.65
CA PRO A 290 -0.94 19.74 9.17
C PRO A 290 0.08 19.27 10.21
N GLU A 291 0.43 20.10 11.19
CA GLU A 291 1.32 19.75 12.29
C GLU A 291 0.72 18.72 13.27
N GLU A 292 -0.61 18.56 13.30
CA GLU A 292 -1.31 17.64 14.18
C GLU A 292 -1.64 16.28 13.49
N GLU A 293 -1.24 16.07 12.24
CA GLU A 293 -1.60 14.85 11.46
C GLU A 293 -1.17 13.55 12.12
N MET A 294 0.04 13.51 12.66
CA MET A 294 0.60 12.29 13.27
C MET A 294 -0.11 11.96 14.59
N GLU A 295 -0.28 12.94 15.45
CA GLU A 295 -0.92 12.78 16.76
C GLU A 295 -2.40 12.41 16.62
N LEU A 296 -3.14 13.10 15.75
CA LEU A 296 -4.54 12.79 15.50
C LEU A 296 -4.74 11.42 14.82
N GLY A 297 -3.85 11.06 13.92
CA GLY A 297 -3.81 9.70 13.37
C GLY A 297 -3.55 8.65 14.45
N ALA A 298 -2.69 8.95 15.42
CA ALA A 298 -2.40 8.08 16.57
C ALA A 298 -3.60 7.92 17.50
N GLU A 299 -4.41 8.96 17.70
CA GLU A 299 -5.66 8.85 18.46
C GLU A 299 -6.62 7.87 17.78
N VAL A 300 -6.77 7.92 16.45
CA VAL A 300 -7.61 6.98 15.68
C VAL A 300 -7.12 5.54 15.83
N LEU A 301 -5.81 5.30 15.67
CA LEU A 301 -5.28 3.94 15.80
C LEU A 301 -5.43 3.39 17.24
N ALA A 302 -5.32 4.25 18.27
CA ALA A 302 -5.51 3.85 19.64
C ALA A 302 -6.96 3.37 19.87
N LEU A 303 -7.93 4.12 19.36
CA LEU A 303 -9.34 3.74 19.43
C LEU A 303 -9.64 2.43 18.69
N LEU A 304 -9.11 2.26 17.47
CA LEU A 304 -9.31 1.04 16.68
C LEU A 304 -8.64 -0.20 17.30
N ARG A 305 -7.61 -0.04 18.12
CA ARG A 305 -6.98 -1.15 18.85
C ARG A 305 -7.79 -1.65 20.03
N THR A 306 -8.81 -0.93 20.47
CA THR A 306 -9.70 -1.34 21.56
C THR A 306 -10.90 -2.17 21.09
N ILE A 307 -11.12 -2.21 19.79
CA ILE A 307 -12.13 -3.03 19.12
C ILE A 307 -11.58 -4.44 18.86
#